data_6eb84e45c0860b2ee68d0d15bd827f0b
#
_entry.id   6eb84e45c0860b2ee68d0d15bd827f0b
#
_cell.length_a   1.000
_cell.length_b   1.000
_cell.length_c   1.000
_cell.angle_alpha   90.00
_cell.angle_beta   90.00
_cell.angle_gamma   90.00
#
_symmetry.space_group_name_H-M   'P 1'
#
loop_
_entity.id
_entity.type
_entity.pdbx_description
1 polymer ?
#
loop_
_entity_poly.entity_id
_entity_poly.type
_entity_poly.pdbx_seq_one_letter_code
_entity_poly.pdbx_strand_id
1 'polypeptide(L)'
;MERINPIDIILKFIDKMGYLKNEHVLGCFFYGSFLTGFNNNTSDIDLHIIFDNDDPRHLIRGNNYIDGIRIEYFEKTINDLYLSVDNDFNNQNNALLSIVGTSKIIFDKNGELSKLQQYTLNKFSEPLPPLDDEDAREYVSILNNRIEKLENAANDNSPYFYHLYHLTIEKIRKFYHRLNGMPEVQTSKVFRVYTDEEYRKSFYKDNIPEDEFISMYLDAICDTSIDIQSKLTKVKNLYNYSKRNVSLDENNYQILIKSRNNNIKR
;
A
#
# COMPACT_ATOMS: atom_id res chain seq x y z
N MET A 1 3.02 2.78 33.21
CA MET A 1 2.66 1.53 32.52
C MET A 1 3.96 0.80 32.23
N GLU A 2 4.06 -0.45 32.65
CA GLU A 2 5.19 -1.30 32.23
C GLU A 2 5.18 -1.39 30.70
N ARG A 3 6.36 -1.30 30.11
CA ARG A 3 6.51 -1.33 28.66
C ARG A 3 6.23 -2.76 28.20
N ILE A 4 5.09 -2.98 27.53
CA ILE A 4 4.71 -4.29 27.01
C ILE A 4 5.80 -4.77 26.06
N ASN A 5 6.35 -5.95 26.33
CA ASN A 5 7.25 -6.60 25.39
C ASN A 5 6.41 -7.37 24.35
N PRO A 6 6.34 -6.95 23.10
CA PRO A 6 5.53 -7.63 22.09
C PRO A 6 5.98 -9.07 21.86
N ILE A 7 7.25 -9.39 22.05
CA ILE A 7 7.77 -10.75 21.84
C ILE A 7 7.16 -11.75 22.82
N ASP A 8 6.98 -11.37 24.10
CA ASP A 8 6.38 -12.27 25.10
C ASP A 8 4.91 -12.58 24.76
N ILE A 9 4.18 -11.60 24.28
CA ILE A 9 2.79 -11.76 23.80
C ILE A 9 2.74 -12.69 22.58
N ILE A 10 3.66 -12.51 21.64
CA ILE A 10 3.76 -13.34 20.42
C ILE A 10 4.07 -14.79 20.79
N LEU A 11 5.02 -15.03 21.69
CA LEU A 11 5.38 -16.38 22.10
C LEU A 11 4.22 -17.10 22.80
N LYS A 12 3.47 -16.40 23.66
CA LYS A 12 2.23 -16.96 24.28
C LYS A 12 1.18 -17.31 23.22
N PHE A 13 1.01 -16.45 22.20
CA PHE A 13 0.09 -16.73 21.10
C PHE A 13 0.52 -17.96 20.30
N ILE A 14 1.79 -18.05 19.93
CA ILE A 14 2.37 -19.17 19.16
C ILE A 14 2.18 -20.50 19.91
N ASP A 15 2.42 -20.51 21.22
CA ASP A 15 2.22 -21.70 22.07
C ASP A 15 0.74 -22.07 22.17
N LYS A 16 -0.14 -21.10 22.45
CA LYS A 16 -1.59 -21.29 22.51
C LYS A 16 -2.16 -21.90 21.24
N MET A 17 -1.67 -21.46 20.07
CA MET A 17 -2.13 -21.96 18.76
C MET A 17 -1.43 -23.26 18.34
N GLY A 18 -0.39 -23.69 19.05
CA GLY A 18 0.33 -24.94 18.77
C GLY A 18 1.22 -24.89 17.54
N TYR A 19 1.57 -23.70 17.01
CA TYR A 19 2.32 -23.56 15.76
C TYR A 19 3.71 -24.20 15.80
N LEU A 20 4.40 -24.20 16.94
CA LEU A 20 5.72 -24.84 17.05
C LEU A 20 5.67 -26.35 16.87
N LYS A 21 4.53 -26.99 17.25
CA LYS A 21 4.32 -28.44 17.17
C LYS A 21 3.76 -28.89 15.82
N ASN A 22 3.26 -27.96 15.02
CA ASN A 22 2.75 -28.25 13.69
C ASN A 22 3.92 -28.40 12.72
N GLU A 23 4.03 -29.58 12.08
CA GLU A 23 5.11 -29.91 11.15
C GLU A 23 5.09 -29.08 9.87
N HIS A 24 3.90 -28.64 9.43
CA HIS A 24 3.73 -27.80 8.25
C HIS A 24 4.06 -26.32 8.49
N VAL A 25 4.20 -25.87 9.73
CA VAL A 25 4.61 -24.49 10.01
C VAL A 25 6.11 -24.34 9.83
N LEU A 26 6.51 -23.51 8.87
CA LEU A 26 7.91 -23.17 8.59
C LEU A 26 8.44 -22.10 9.54
N GLY A 27 7.61 -21.09 9.86
CA GLY A 27 8.04 -20.00 10.71
C GLY A 27 7.00 -18.91 10.92
N CYS A 28 7.43 -17.87 11.62
CA CYS A 28 6.62 -16.71 11.92
C CYS A 28 7.46 -15.44 11.83
N PHE A 29 6.90 -14.39 11.26
CA PHE A 29 7.48 -13.06 11.35
C PHE A 29 6.47 -12.02 11.85
N PHE A 30 7.02 -11.01 12.50
CA PHE A 30 6.32 -9.93 13.17
C PHE A 30 6.67 -8.61 12.50
N TYR A 31 5.69 -7.73 12.31
CA TYR A 31 5.86 -6.44 11.63
C TYR A 31 4.93 -5.37 12.24
N GLY A 32 4.86 -4.20 11.60
CA GLY A 32 3.93 -3.16 11.98
C GLY A 32 4.41 -2.22 13.07
N SER A 33 3.47 -1.51 13.68
CA SER A 33 3.76 -0.38 14.57
C SER A 33 4.49 -0.74 15.85
N PHE A 34 4.27 -1.92 16.40
CA PHE A 34 4.98 -2.40 17.59
C PHE A 34 6.45 -2.71 17.31
N LEU A 35 6.79 -3.12 16.08
CA LEU A 35 8.18 -3.36 15.69
C LEU A 35 8.94 -2.05 15.50
N THR A 36 8.29 -1.04 14.93
CA THR A 36 8.90 0.24 14.58
C THR A 36 8.84 1.29 15.69
N GLY A 37 8.10 1.01 16.79
CA GLY A 37 7.93 1.95 17.90
C GLY A 37 6.85 3.02 17.66
N PHE A 38 6.10 2.95 16.57
CA PHE A 38 5.00 3.88 16.26
C PHE A 38 3.62 3.40 16.79
N ASN A 39 3.62 2.39 17.67
CA ASN A 39 2.39 1.89 18.28
C ASN A 39 1.78 2.88 19.28
N ASN A 40 0.47 2.80 19.42
CA ASN A 40 -0.33 3.52 20.41
C ASN A 40 -1.23 2.54 21.18
N ASN A 41 -2.10 3.07 22.04
CA ASN A 41 -2.96 2.26 22.92
C ASN A 41 -4.00 1.40 22.17
N THR A 42 -4.23 1.66 20.89
CA THR A 42 -5.17 0.90 20.04
C THR A 42 -4.47 0.03 19.00
N SER A 43 -3.14 0.04 18.99
CA SER A 43 -2.35 -0.76 18.03
C SER A 43 -2.47 -2.23 18.35
N ASP A 44 -2.52 -3.04 17.31
CA ASP A 44 -2.43 -4.49 17.33
C ASP A 44 -1.01 -4.96 17.01
N ILE A 45 -0.75 -6.22 17.31
CA ILE A 45 0.46 -6.93 16.91
C ILE A 45 0.14 -7.68 15.60
N ASP A 46 0.90 -7.38 14.56
CA ASP A 46 0.72 -7.95 13.24
C ASP A 46 1.69 -9.12 13.02
N LEU A 47 1.15 -10.31 12.67
CA LEU A 47 1.92 -11.53 12.45
C LEU A 47 1.61 -12.18 11.11
N HIS A 48 2.63 -12.79 10.50
CA HIS A 48 2.44 -13.80 9.46
C HIS A 48 2.97 -15.15 9.96
N ILE A 49 2.13 -16.17 9.86
CA ILE A 49 2.48 -17.58 10.12
C ILE A 49 2.61 -18.25 8.76
N ILE A 50 3.77 -18.81 8.49
CA ILE A 50 4.12 -19.35 7.18
C ILE A 50 4.15 -20.85 7.23
N PHE A 51 3.42 -21.46 6.32
CA PHE A 51 3.28 -22.88 6.13
C PHE A 51 4.05 -23.33 4.89
N ASP A 52 4.39 -24.62 4.86
CA ASP A 52 4.85 -25.26 3.63
C ASP A 52 3.73 -25.35 2.60
N ASN A 53 4.05 -25.85 1.41
CA ASN A 53 3.10 -25.92 0.30
C ASN A 53 2.20 -27.15 0.36
N ASP A 54 2.46 -28.08 1.28
CA ASP A 54 1.71 -29.31 1.47
C ASP A 54 0.53 -29.13 2.43
N ASP A 55 0.48 -28.00 3.15
CA ASP A 55 -0.67 -27.64 3.97
C ASP A 55 -1.86 -27.28 3.07
N PRO A 56 -3.00 -27.97 3.23
CA PRO A 56 -4.18 -27.72 2.39
C PRO A 56 -4.90 -26.40 2.72
N ARG A 57 -4.44 -25.69 3.74
CA ARG A 57 -5.05 -24.42 4.14
C ARG A 57 -4.70 -23.33 3.14
N HIS A 58 -5.72 -22.60 2.75
CA HIS A 58 -5.57 -21.38 2.00
C HIS A 58 -5.37 -20.18 2.95
N LEU A 59 -5.20 -19.00 2.40
CA LEU A 59 -5.08 -17.76 3.15
C LEU A 59 -6.11 -17.66 4.29
N ILE A 60 -5.62 -17.63 5.53
CA ILE A 60 -6.42 -17.36 6.73
C ILE A 60 -6.02 -15.99 7.28
N ARG A 61 -7.01 -15.18 7.64
CA ARG A 61 -6.85 -13.98 8.44
C ARG A 61 -7.62 -14.17 9.73
N GLY A 62 -6.96 -13.94 10.86
CA GLY A 62 -7.59 -14.09 12.16
C GLY A 62 -7.22 -12.98 13.14
N ASN A 63 -7.98 -12.93 14.23
CA ASN A 63 -7.68 -12.09 15.37
C ASN A 63 -7.71 -12.93 16.66
N ASN A 64 -6.81 -12.62 17.57
CA ASN A 64 -6.78 -13.21 18.90
C ASN A 64 -6.44 -12.13 19.94
N TYR A 65 -6.70 -12.43 21.21
CA TYR A 65 -6.32 -11.56 22.32
C TYR A 65 -5.44 -12.35 23.30
N ILE A 66 -4.28 -11.79 23.61
CA ILE A 66 -3.35 -12.30 24.63
C ILE A 66 -3.07 -11.14 25.61
N ASP A 67 -3.36 -11.36 26.87
CA ASP A 67 -3.17 -10.36 27.94
C ASP A 67 -3.79 -8.99 27.61
N GLY A 68 -4.94 -8.99 26.94
CA GLY A 68 -5.65 -7.77 26.52
C GLY A 68 -5.11 -7.11 25.24
N ILE A 69 -4.03 -7.61 24.68
CA ILE A 69 -3.46 -7.10 23.42
C ILE A 69 -4.04 -7.88 22.24
N ARG A 70 -4.53 -7.16 21.26
CA ARG A 70 -5.02 -7.74 20.01
C ARG A 70 -3.85 -8.19 19.14
N ILE A 71 -3.93 -9.42 18.63
CA ILE A 71 -3.03 -9.95 17.61
C ILE A 71 -3.85 -10.13 16.35
N GLU A 72 -3.46 -9.47 15.27
CA GLU A 72 -3.93 -9.76 13.93
C GLU A 72 -2.91 -10.69 13.25
N TYR A 73 -3.39 -11.81 12.70
CA TYR A 73 -2.49 -12.77 12.07
C TYR A 73 -3.01 -13.24 10.72
N PHE A 74 -2.05 -13.54 9.84
CA PHE A 74 -2.28 -14.11 8.52
C PHE A 74 -1.53 -15.42 8.42
N GLU A 75 -2.21 -16.48 7.97
CA GLU A 75 -1.61 -17.77 7.62
C GLU A 75 -1.50 -17.85 6.11
N LYS A 76 -0.33 -18.16 5.60
CA LYS A 76 -0.05 -18.29 4.16
C LYS A 76 0.96 -19.39 3.89
N THR A 77 0.90 -20.01 2.71
CA THR A 77 2.00 -20.85 2.26
C THR A 77 3.20 -20.00 1.81
N ILE A 78 4.36 -20.60 1.84
CA ILE A 78 5.60 -19.92 1.41
C ILE A 78 5.53 -19.51 -0.06
N ASN A 79 4.96 -20.34 -0.95
CA ASN A 79 4.80 -20.02 -2.36
C ASN A 79 3.83 -18.85 -2.59
N ASP A 80 2.69 -18.82 -1.88
CA ASP A 80 1.74 -17.72 -1.98
C ASP A 80 2.39 -16.39 -1.58
N LEU A 81 3.33 -16.45 -0.64
CA LEU A 81 4.00 -15.24 -0.19
C LEU A 81 5.05 -14.75 -1.20
N TYR A 82 5.83 -15.65 -1.84
CA TYR A 82 6.69 -15.29 -2.96
C TYR A 82 5.90 -14.66 -4.11
N LEU A 83 4.81 -15.31 -4.53
CA LEU A 83 3.92 -14.79 -5.58
C LEU A 83 3.32 -13.44 -5.22
N SER A 84 2.95 -13.26 -3.96
CA SER A 84 2.38 -11.99 -3.48
C SER A 84 3.42 -10.86 -3.47
N VAL A 85 4.67 -11.16 -3.12
CA VAL A 85 5.80 -10.20 -3.19
C VAL A 85 6.07 -9.79 -4.65
N ASP A 86 6.07 -10.75 -5.58
CA ASP A 86 6.25 -10.47 -7.01
C ASP A 86 5.11 -9.63 -7.58
N ASN A 87 3.88 -9.96 -7.22
CA ASN A 87 2.71 -9.18 -7.64
C ASN A 87 2.74 -7.75 -7.09
N ASP A 88 3.15 -7.57 -5.84
CA ASP A 88 3.29 -6.24 -5.24
C ASP A 88 4.35 -5.42 -5.98
N PHE A 89 5.51 -6.02 -6.27
CA PHE A 89 6.55 -5.35 -7.03
C PHE A 89 6.07 -4.91 -8.43
N ASN A 90 5.49 -5.84 -9.18
CA ASN A 90 5.05 -5.59 -10.55
C ASN A 90 3.89 -4.59 -10.64
N ASN A 91 3.06 -4.50 -9.60
CA ASN A 91 1.94 -3.55 -9.52
C ASN A 91 2.28 -2.28 -8.75
N GLN A 92 3.55 -2.05 -8.42
CA GLN A 92 4.02 -0.90 -7.62
C GLN A 92 3.33 -0.78 -6.24
N ASN A 93 2.80 -1.88 -5.74
CA ASN A 93 2.28 -1.93 -4.38
C ASN A 93 3.46 -2.16 -3.42
N ASN A 94 3.48 -1.45 -2.30
CA ASN A 94 4.58 -1.55 -1.34
C ASN A 94 4.24 -2.40 -0.12
N ALA A 95 3.02 -2.93 -0.02
CA ALA A 95 2.55 -3.52 1.22
C ALA A 95 3.38 -4.73 1.65
N LEU A 96 3.46 -5.78 0.83
CA LEU A 96 4.22 -6.98 1.18
C LEU A 96 5.73 -6.81 1.05
N LEU A 97 6.20 -5.98 0.13
CA LEU A 97 7.61 -5.61 0.05
C LEU A 97 8.08 -5.01 1.38
N SER A 98 7.30 -4.07 1.94
CA SER A 98 7.58 -3.46 3.24
C SER A 98 7.40 -4.46 4.38
N ILE A 99 6.26 -5.16 4.43
CA ILE A 99 5.92 -6.10 5.51
C ILE A 99 7.00 -7.19 5.64
N VAL A 100 7.34 -7.88 4.57
CA VAL A 100 8.31 -8.98 4.60
C VAL A 100 9.73 -8.45 4.77
N GLY A 101 10.10 -7.43 3.99
CA GLY A 101 11.47 -6.88 3.99
C GLY A 101 11.87 -6.28 5.33
N THR A 102 10.95 -5.58 6.03
CA THR A 102 11.25 -4.91 7.31
C THR A 102 10.82 -5.71 8.55
N SER A 103 10.27 -6.91 8.36
CA SER A 103 9.78 -7.75 9.46
C SER A 103 10.91 -8.30 10.35
N LYS A 104 10.53 -8.68 11.57
CA LYS A 104 11.39 -9.47 12.46
C LYS A 104 10.95 -10.91 12.45
N ILE A 105 11.84 -11.81 12.02
CA ILE A 105 11.61 -13.25 12.11
C ILE A 105 11.63 -13.64 13.59
N ILE A 106 10.57 -14.33 14.05
CA ILE A 106 10.42 -14.83 15.42
C ILE A 106 11.01 -16.24 15.52
N PHE A 107 10.69 -17.09 14.55
CA PHE A 107 11.33 -18.38 14.36
C PHE A 107 11.28 -18.80 12.89
N ASP A 108 12.24 -19.62 12.48
CA ASP A 108 12.41 -20.12 11.11
C ASP A 108 13.02 -21.52 11.21
N LYS A 109 12.22 -22.57 10.95
CA LYS A 109 12.62 -23.96 11.20
C LYS A 109 13.68 -24.48 10.22
N ASN A 110 13.67 -24.00 9.00
CA ASN A 110 14.51 -24.50 7.90
C ASN A 110 15.20 -23.42 7.07
N GLY A 111 15.12 -22.17 7.48
CA GLY A 111 15.74 -21.03 6.80
C GLY A 111 14.95 -20.46 5.60
N GLU A 112 13.74 -20.94 5.34
CA GLU A 112 12.93 -20.49 4.21
C GLU A 112 12.43 -19.06 4.38
N LEU A 113 12.09 -18.63 5.61
CA LEU A 113 11.69 -17.26 5.86
C LEU A 113 12.85 -16.28 5.68
N SER A 114 14.03 -16.69 6.10
CA SER A 114 15.25 -15.90 5.91
C SER A 114 15.59 -15.71 4.42
N LYS A 115 15.42 -16.76 3.61
CA LYS A 115 15.58 -16.68 2.15
C LYS A 115 14.54 -15.77 1.51
N LEU A 116 13.27 -15.89 1.90
CA LEU A 116 12.19 -15.03 1.41
C LEU A 116 12.44 -13.57 1.79
N GLN A 117 12.87 -13.30 3.02
CA GLN A 117 13.18 -11.94 3.47
C GLN A 117 14.31 -11.33 2.64
N GLN A 118 15.40 -12.08 2.40
CA GLN A 118 16.49 -11.61 1.55
C GLN A 118 16.05 -11.38 0.10
N TYR A 119 15.24 -12.28 -0.45
CA TYR A 119 14.63 -12.11 -1.78
C TYR A 119 13.81 -10.81 -1.86
N THR A 120 12.97 -10.58 -0.84
CA THR A 120 12.12 -9.38 -0.74
C THR A 120 12.95 -8.11 -0.59
N LEU A 121 14.01 -8.13 0.24
CA LEU A 121 14.92 -6.99 0.41
C LEU A 121 15.63 -6.63 -0.90
N ASN A 122 16.06 -7.62 -1.67
CA ASN A 122 16.63 -7.37 -2.99
C ASN A 122 15.64 -6.65 -3.91
N LYS A 123 14.41 -7.16 -4.02
CA LYS A 123 13.34 -6.48 -4.78
C LYS A 123 12.97 -5.11 -4.22
N PHE A 124 12.96 -4.97 -2.90
CA PHE A 124 12.67 -3.69 -2.24
C PHE A 124 13.72 -2.63 -2.55
N SER A 125 14.97 -3.02 -2.82
CA SER A 125 16.04 -2.12 -3.24
C SER A 125 15.99 -1.72 -4.73
N GLU A 126 15.29 -2.49 -5.57
CA GLU A 126 15.14 -2.19 -6.99
C GLU A 126 14.17 -1.03 -7.23
N PRO A 127 14.35 -0.21 -8.27
CA PRO A 127 13.34 0.74 -8.69
C PRO A 127 12.04 0.01 -9.07
N LEU A 128 10.90 0.54 -8.62
CA LEU A 128 9.62 0.01 -9.07
C LEU A 128 9.40 0.34 -10.56
N PRO A 129 8.81 -0.58 -11.36
CA PRO A 129 8.57 -0.32 -12.77
C PRO A 129 7.57 0.84 -12.93
N PRO A 130 7.91 1.92 -13.68
CA PRO A 130 6.94 2.97 -13.98
C PRO A 130 5.84 2.45 -14.90
N LEU A 131 4.75 3.22 -15.02
CA LEU A 131 3.73 2.95 -16.04
C LEU A 131 4.36 3.03 -17.43
N ASP A 132 3.98 2.12 -18.31
CA ASP A 132 4.26 2.28 -19.72
C ASP A 132 3.39 3.39 -20.35
N ASP A 133 3.74 3.80 -21.58
CA ASP A 133 3.06 4.91 -22.25
C ASP A 133 1.59 4.60 -22.54
N GLU A 134 1.21 3.34 -22.75
CA GLU A 134 -0.17 2.92 -23.02
C GLU A 134 -1.01 3.01 -21.76
N ASP A 135 -0.51 2.46 -20.65
CA ASP A 135 -1.15 2.53 -19.35
C ASP A 135 -1.24 3.99 -18.86
N ALA A 136 -0.20 4.80 -19.09
CA ALA A 136 -0.21 6.21 -18.73
C ALA A 136 -1.31 6.98 -19.48
N ARG A 137 -1.48 6.72 -20.78
CA ARG A 137 -2.56 7.29 -21.60
C ARG A 137 -3.94 6.88 -21.11
N GLU A 138 -4.14 5.60 -20.78
CA GLU A 138 -5.41 5.13 -20.19
C GLU A 138 -5.74 5.87 -18.90
N TYR A 139 -4.75 6.03 -18.01
CA TYR A 139 -4.94 6.79 -16.77
C TYR A 139 -5.32 8.25 -17.00
N VAL A 140 -4.67 8.92 -17.95
CA VAL A 140 -4.98 10.32 -18.29
C VAL A 140 -6.40 10.43 -18.83
N SER A 141 -6.83 9.50 -19.70
CA SER A 141 -8.21 9.47 -20.19
C SER A 141 -9.23 9.33 -19.06
N ILE A 142 -8.97 8.42 -18.10
CA ILE A 142 -9.83 8.25 -16.93
C ILE A 142 -9.87 9.54 -16.08
N LEU A 143 -8.71 10.19 -15.91
CA LEU A 143 -8.62 11.42 -15.12
C LEU A 143 -9.30 12.60 -15.82
N ASN A 144 -9.18 12.76 -17.14
CA ASN A 144 -9.91 13.77 -17.92
C ASN A 144 -11.42 13.65 -17.69
N ASN A 145 -11.97 12.45 -17.81
CA ASN A 145 -13.40 12.19 -17.55
C ASN A 145 -13.80 12.52 -16.10
N ARG A 146 -12.91 12.25 -15.12
CA ARG A 146 -13.17 12.62 -13.72
C ARG A 146 -13.14 14.12 -13.48
N ILE A 147 -12.22 14.84 -14.10
CA ILE A 147 -12.14 16.31 -14.03
C ILE A 147 -13.41 16.92 -14.63
N GLU A 148 -13.85 16.45 -15.80
CA GLU A 148 -15.11 16.91 -16.42
C GLU A 148 -16.32 16.67 -15.50
N LYS A 149 -16.44 15.49 -14.90
CA LYS A 149 -17.51 15.21 -13.94
C LYS A 149 -17.45 16.11 -12.71
N LEU A 150 -16.24 16.44 -12.24
CA LEU A 150 -16.05 17.34 -11.12
C LEU A 150 -16.44 18.78 -11.48
N GLU A 151 -16.11 19.24 -12.70
CA GLU A 151 -16.52 20.54 -13.24
C GLU A 151 -18.06 20.66 -13.33
N ASN A 152 -18.70 19.64 -13.88
CA ASN A 152 -20.16 19.61 -13.96
C ASN A 152 -20.79 19.67 -12.56
N ALA A 153 -20.27 18.89 -11.61
CA ALA A 153 -20.75 18.90 -10.24
C ALA A 153 -20.52 20.27 -9.55
N ALA A 154 -19.42 20.97 -9.88
CA ALA A 154 -19.16 22.31 -9.39
C ALA A 154 -20.14 23.34 -9.97
N ASN A 155 -20.40 23.30 -11.28
CA ASN A 155 -21.30 24.20 -11.97
C ASN A 155 -22.75 24.04 -11.49
N ASP A 156 -23.16 22.80 -11.19
CA ASP A 156 -24.50 22.46 -10.71
C ASP A 156 -24.68 22.66 -9.20
N ASN A 157 -23.62 23.09 -8.49
CA ASN A 157 -23.58 23.11 -7.01
C ASN A 157 -24.03 21.77 -6.39
N SER A 158 -23.63 20.67 -7.01
CA SER A 158 -24.05 19.33 -6.62
C SER A 158 -23.53 18.96 -5.23
N PRO A 159 -24.34 18.37 -4.34
CA PRO A 159 -23.88 17.85 -3.05
C PRO A 159 -22.82 16.76 -3.20
N TYR A 160 -22.73 16.11 -4.37
CA TYR A 160 -21.71 15.11 -4.67
C TYR A 160 -20.33 15.71 -4.97
N PHE A 161 -20.19 17.01 -5.14
CA PHE A 161 -18.92 17.65 -5.48
C PHE A 161 -17.79 17.24 -4.55
N TYR A 162 -17.98 17.33 -3.24
CA TYR A 162 -16.94 17.02 -2.26
C TYR A 162 -16.50 15.55 -2.30
N HIS A 163 -17.45 14.64 -2.52
CA HIS A 163 -17.14 13.23 -2.70
C HIS A 163 -16.27 13.00 -3.94
N LEU A 164 -16.66 13.54 -5.09
CA LEU A 164 -15.90 13.46 -6.34
C LEU A 164 -14.53 14.13 -6.20
N TYR A 165 -14.47 15.26 -5.50
CA TYR A 165 -13.25 16.02 -5.22
C TYR A 165 -12.17 15.13 -4.56
N HIS A 166 -12.49 14.53 -3.44
CA HIS A 166 -11.54 13.68 -2.72
C HIS A 166 -11.14 12.42 -3.52
N LEU A 167 -12.09 11.79 -4.18
CA LEU A 167 -11.80 10.63 -5.04
C LEU A 167 -10.88 11.00 -6.22
N THR A 168 -11.03 12.20 -6.76
CA THR A 168 -10.21 12.67 -7.89
C THR A 168 -8.80 12.97 -7.45
N ILE A 169 -8.61 13.68 -6.33
CA ILE A 169 -7.28 13.95 -5.74
C ILE A 169 -6.53 12.63 -5.48
N GLU A 170 -7.17 11.65 -4.85
CA GLU A 170 -6.56 10.36 -4.58
C GLU A 170 -6.19 9.61 -5.87
N LYS A 171 -7.02 9.69 -6.90
CA LYS A 171 -6.71 9.06 -8.19
C LYS A 171 -5.54 9.74 -8.90
N ILE A 172 -5.43 11.08 -8.80
CA ILE A 172 -4.28 11.85 -9.33
C ILE A 172 -3.00 11.45 -8.58
N ARG A 173 -3.04 11.35 -7.25
CA ARG A 173 -1.89 10.92 -6.45
C ARG A 173 -1.41 9.53 -6.87
N LYS A 174 -2.32 8.57 -6.97
CA LYS A 174 -1.98 7.21 -7.41
C LYS A 174 -1.39 7.18 -8.81
N PHE A 175 -1.94 7.95 -9.73
CA PHE A 175 -1.39 8.10 -11.08
C PHE A 175 0.04 8.65 -11.03
N TYR A 176 0.26 9.73 -10.26
CA TYR A 176 1.58 10.33 -10.13
C TYR A 176 2.62 9.35 -9.58
N HIS A 177 2.28 8.61 -8.53
CA HIS A 177 3.16 7.58 -7.98
C HIS A 177 3.50 6.52 -9.02
N ARG A 178 2.49 5.97 -9.69
CA ARG A 178 2.69 4.91 -10.68
C ARG A 178 3.49 5.38 -11.89
N LEU A 179 3.24 6.60 -12.37
CA LEU A 179 3.97 7.19 -13.49
C LEU A 179 5.47 7.33 -13.19
N ASN A 180 5.82 7.62 -11.96
CA ASN A 180 7.20 7.86 -11.54
C ASN A 180 7.87 6.65 -10.85
N GLY A 181 7.28 5.45 -10.92
CA GLY A 181 7.83 4.26 -10.27
C GLY A 181 7.96 4.38 -8.75
N MET A 182 7.06 5.13 -8.13
CA MET A 182 7.01 5.33 -6.68
C MET A 182 6.07 4.33 -6.02
N PRO A 183 6.34 3.91 -4.78
CA PRO A 183 5.48 2.98 -4.07
C PRO A 183 4.09 3.58 -3.81
N GLU A 184 3.05 2.77 -3.98
CA GLU A 184 1.71 3.17 -3.58
C GLU A 184 1.62 3.26 -2.05
N VAL A 185 1.05 4.35 -1.57
CA VAL A 185 0.82 4.60 -0.14
C VAL A 185 -0.66 4.47 0.17
N GLN A 186 -1.01 3.74 1.24
CA GLN A 186 -2.40 3.67 1.70
C GLN A 186 -2.92 5.07 2.04
N THR A 187 -4.14 5.39 1.60
CA THR A 187 -4.75 6.72 1.77
C THR A 187 -4.71 7.21 3.23
N SER A 188 -4.98 6.33 4.20
CA SER A 188 -4.93 6.67 5.63
C SER A 188 -3.53 7.01 6.17
N LYS A 189 -2.48 6.69 5.44
CA LYS A 189 -1.07 6.89 5.85
C LYS A 189 -0.37 7.99 5.06
N VAL A 190 -0.98 8.48 3.96
CA VAL A 190 -0.35 9.42 3.03
C VAL A 190 0.14 10.69 3.73
N PHE A 191 -0.70 11.30 4.56
CA PHE A 191 -0.32 12.52 5.27
C PHE A 191 0.97 12.30 6.08
N ARG A 192 1.01 11.21 6.84
CA ARG A 192 2.17 10.90 7.67
C ARG A 192 3.41 10.53 6.84
N VAL A 193 3.24 9.78 5.76
CA VAL A 193 4.36 9.46 4.85
C VAL A 193 4.97 10.71 4.22
N TYR A 194 4.15 11.71 3.92
CA TYR A 194 4.62 12.95 3.29
C TYR A 194 5.23 13.96 4.29
N THR A 195 4.83 13.92 5.57
CA THR A 195 5.22 14.93 6.56
C THR A 195 6.16 14.42 7.65
N ASP A 196 6.31 13.10 7.81
CA ASP A 196 7.12 12.45 8.86
C ASP A 196 8.16 11.53 8.23
N GLU A 197 9.38 12.02 8.12
CA GLU A 197 10.51 11.31 7.48
C GLU A 197 10.87 10.04 8.25
N GLU A 198 10.84 10.04 9.59
CA GLU A 198 11.17 8.89 10.42
C GLU A 198 10.14 7.77 10.22
N TYR A 199 8.85 8.13 10.21
CA TYR A 199 7.78 7.19 9.89
C TYR A 199 7.96 6.59 8.48
N ARG A 200 8.24 7.43 7.49
CA ARG A 200 8.44 7.01 6.11
C ARG A 200 9.58 5.99 5.98
N LYS A 201 10.73 6.29 6.56
CA LYS A 201 11.91 5.39 6.54
C LYS A 201 11.66 4.05 7.21
N SER A 202 10.72 3.98 8.15
CA SER A 202 10.40 2.75 8.87
C SER A 202 9.49 1.79 8.09
N PHE A 203 8.73 2.28 7.10
CA PHE A 203 7.70 1.48 6.42
C PHE A 203 7.78 1.53 4.89
N TYR A 204 8.43 2.51 4.30
CA TYR A 204 8.38 2.75 2.86
C TYR A 204 9.76 2.97 2.28
N LYS A 205 9.88 2.77 0.96
CA LYS A 205 11.05 3.23 0.20
C LYS A 205 11.17 4.75 0.35
N ASP A 206 12.39 5.23 0.37
CA ASP A 206 12.68 6.67 0.39
C ASP A 206 12.50 7.32 -1.01
N ASN A 207 11.62 6.76 -1.81
CA ASN A 207 11.21 7.27 -3.12
C ASN A 207 9.80 7.85 -3.01
N ILE A 208 9.71 9.14 -2.75
CA ILE A 208 8.47 9.91 -2.62
C ILE A 208 8.43 11.01 -3.67
N PRO A 209 7.24 11.59 -3.91
CA PRO A 209 7.11 12.77 -4.75
C PRO A 209 8.01 13.93 -4.30
N GLU A 210 8.36 14.78 -5.24
CA GLU A 210 9.02 16.05 -4.97
C GLU A 210 8.15 16.98 -4.12
N ASP A 211 8.79 17.90 -3.41
CA ASP A 211 8.14 18.82 -2.46
C ASP A 211 7.02 19.65 -3.09
N GLU A 212 7.14 20.03 -4.37
CA GLU A 212 6.11 20.78 -5.09
C GLU A 212 4.83 19.96 -5.25
N PHE A 213 4.93 18.67 -5.67
CA PHE A 213 3.76 17.79 -5.75
C PHE A 213 3.14 17.57 -4.37
N ILE A 214 3.97 17.30 -3.36
CA ILE A 214 3.51 17.10 -1.98
C ILE A 214 2.76 18.33 -1.48
N SER A 215 3.31 19.53 -1.71
CA SER A 215 2.69 20.79 -1.31
C SER A 215 1.33 20.99 -1.98
N MET A 216 1.24 20.79 -3.31
CA MET A 216 -0.01 20.89 -4.05
C MET A 216 -1.05 19.86 -3.60
N TYR A 217 -0.63 18.63 -3.36
CA TYR A 217 -1.51 17.57 -2.87
C TYR A 217 -2.06 17.89 -1.48
N LEU A 218 -1.20 18.29 -0.54
CA LEU A 218 -1.61 18.64 0.83
C LEU A 218 -2.50 19.89 0.86
N ASP A 219 -2.20 20.91 0.04
CA ASP A 219 -3.05 22.09 -0.10
C ASP A 219 -4.45 21.74 -0.64
N ALA A 220 -4.54 20.77 -1.56
CA ALA A 220 -5.83 20.30 -2.06
C ALA A 220 -6.56 19.44 -1.04
N ILE A 221 -5.94 18.40 -0.48
CA ILE A 221 -6.64 17.41 0.36
C ILE A 221 -7.02 17.95 1.75
N CYS A 222 -6.26 18.89 2.29
CA CYS A 222 -6.50 19.52 3.59
C CYS A 222 -7.34 20.80 3.51
N ASP A 223 -7.80 21.21 2.31
CA ASP A 223 -8.59 22.41 2.12
C ASP A 223 -9.96 22.29 2.79
N THR A 224 -10.18 23.07 3.85
CA THR A 224 -11.44 23.14 4.60
C THR A 224 -12.39 24.25 4.11
N SER A 225 -12.00 25.02 3.08
CA SER A 225 -12.85 26.08 2.51
C SER A 225 -14.14 25.50 1.93
N ILE A 226 -15.17 26.33 1.84
CA ILE A 226 -16.43 25.98 1.17
C ILE A 226 -16.45 26.45 -0.29
N ASP A 227 -15.39 27.12 -0.77
CA ASP A 227 -15.29 27.63 -2.12
C ASP A 227 -15.02 26.49 -3.12
N ILE A 228 -16.08 26.10 -3.81
CA ILE A 228 -16.06 25.03 -4.82
C ILE A 228 -15.13 25.39 -5.99
N GLN A 229 -15.09 26.65 -6.44
CA GLN A 229 -14.28 27.06 -7.59
C GLN A 229 -12.78 27.07 -7.24
N SER A 230 -12.44 27.51 -6.03
CA SER A 230 -11.06 27.39 -5.52
C SER A 230 -10.61 25.95 -5.45
N LYS A 231 -11.45 25.05 -4.91
CA LYS A 231 -11.17 23.61 -4.86
C LYS A 231 -10.97 22.99 -6.25
N LEU A 232 -11.85 23.33 -7.20
CA LEU A 232 -11.74 22.86 -8.58
C LEU A 232 -10.41 23.30 -9.22
N THR A 233 -10.01 24.54 -8.98
CA THR A 233 -8.73 25.09 -9.47
C THR A 233 -7.55 24.31 -8.90
N LYS A 234 -7.54 24.00 -7.60
CA LYS A 234 -6.48 23.20 -6.97
C LYS A 234 -6.35 21.81 -7.59
N VAL A 235 -7.47 21.11 -7.81
CA VAL A 235 -7.46 19.79 -8.45
C VAL A 235 -6.91 19.85 -9.87
N LYS A 236 -7.34 20.85 -10.65
CA LYS A 236 -6.83 21.04 -12.02
C LYS A 236 -5.32 21.32 -12.05
N ASN A 237 -4.83 22.15 -11.15
CA ASN A 237 -3.40 22.43 -11.03
C ASN A 237 -2.62 21.17 -10.66
N LEU A 238 -3.06 20.41 -9.67
CA LEU A 238 -2.44 19.14 -9.27
C LEU A 238 -2.44 18.13 -10.42
N TYR A 239 -3.54 18.03 -11.17
CA TYR A 239 -3.66 17.17 -12.33
C TYR A 239 -2.70 17.57 -13.45
N ASN A 240 -2.66 18.85 -13.81
CA ASN A 240 -1.77 19.36 -14.87
C ASN A 240 -0.30 19.13 -14.50
N TYR A 241 0.05 19.34 -13.24
CA TYR A 241 1.38 19.02 -12.73
C TYR A 241 1.70 17.54 -12.87
N SER A 242 0.76 16.67 -12.52
CA SER A 242 0.96 15.24 -12.53
C SER A 242 1.19 14.65 -13.92
N LYS A 243 0.59 15.24 -14.95
CA LYS A 243 0.70 14.75 -16.34
C LYS A 243 1.75 15.50 -17.19
N ARG A 244 2.51 16.45 -16.62
CA ARG A 244 3.40 17.34 -17.37
C ARG A 244 4.44 16.64 -18.26
N ASN A 245 4.80 15.41 -17.91
CA ASN A 245 5.76 14.59 -18.65
C ASN A 245 5.09 13.52 -19.54
N VAL A 246 3.76 13.50 -19.63
CA VAL A 246 3.02 12.55 -20.45
C VAL A 246 2.67 13.24 -21.78
N SER A 247 3.30 12.81 -22.87
CA SER A 247 2.96 13.31 -24.22
C SER A 247 1.65 12.67 -24.69
N LEU A 248 0.60 13.49 -24.79
CA LEU A 248 -0.70 13.08 -25.31
C LEU A 248 -1.16 14.06 -26.37
N ASP A 249 -1.60 13.56 -27.52
CA ASP A 249 -2.56 14.28 -28.34
C ASP A 249 -3.94 14.11 -27.68
N GLU A 250 -4.33 15.10 -26.88
CA GLU A 250 -5.58 15.04 -26.10
C GLU A 250 -6.84 14.97 -26.98
N ASN A 251 -6.73 15.26 -28.28
CA ASN A 251 -7.86 15.33 -29.19
C ASN A 251 -8.03 14.08 -30.06
N ASN A 252 -6.99 13.27 -30.22
CA ASN A 252 -7.02 12.09 -31.10
C ASN A 252 -6.15 10.96 -30.54
N TYR A 253 -6.66 10.20 -29.58
CA TYR A 253 -5.98 8.98 -29.15
C TYR A 253 -6.90 7.76 -29.24
N GLN A 254 -6.32 6.63 -29.59
CA GLN A 254 -6.97 5.31 -29.48
C GLN A 254 -6.29 4.53 -28.38
N ILE A 255 -7.07 3.97 -27.48
CA ILE A 255 -6.60 3.10 -26.41
C ILE A 255 -6.97 1.67 -26.77
N LEU A 256 -5.98 0.79 -26.84
CA LEU A 256 -6.22 -0.64 -26.94
C LEU A 256 -6.65 -1.16 -25.54
N ILE A 257 -7.94 -1.39 -25.35
CA ILE A 257 -8.44 -2.02 -24.14
C ILE A 257 -8.01 -3.47 -24.14
N LYS A 258 -6.86 -3.76 -23.52
CA LYS A 258 -6.44 -5.14 -23.27
C LYS A 258 -7.47 -5.79 -22.34
N SER A 259 -8.17 -6.84 -22.80
CA SER A 259 -8.94 -7.68 -21.90
C SER A 259 -7.96 -8.25 -20.88
N ARG A 260 -8.02 -7.80 -19.64
CA ARG A 260 -7.31 -8.45 -18.53
C ARG A 260 -7.94 -9.83 -18.38
N ASN A 261 -7.40 -10.81 -19.10
CA ASN A 261 -7.69 -12.20 -18.81
C ASN A 261 -7.16 -12.48 -17.40
N ASN A 262 -8.04 -12.30 -16.41
CA ASN A 262 -7.87 -12.89 -15.12
C ASN A 262 -7.91 -14.41 -15.32
N ASN A 263 -6.78 -15.00 -15.72
CA ASN A 263 -6.57 -16.43 -15.60
C ASN A 263 -6.48 -16.77 -14.11
N ILE A 264 -7.59 -16.63 -13.40
CA ILE A 264 -7.85 -17.36 -12.18
C ILE A 264 -8.09 -18.79 -12.65
N LYS A 265 -7.02 -19.56 -12.84
CA LYS A 265 -7.15 -21.01 -12.85
C LYS A 265 -7.67 -21.39 -11.45
N ARG A 266 -8.91 -21.86 -11.44
CA ARG A 266 -9.55 -22.51 -10.28
C ARG A 266 -8.80 -23.78 -9.89
#